data_59da50583c5262e1e42d88ebbaf21b88
#
_entry.id   59da50583c5262e1e42d88ebbaf21b88
#
_cell.length_a   1.000
_cell.length_b   1.000
_cell.length_c   1.000
_cell.angle_alpha   90.00
_cell.angle_beta   90.00
_cell.angle_gamma   90.00
#
_symmetry.space_group_name_H-M   'P 1'
#
loop_
_entity.id
_entity.type
_entity.pdbx_description
1 polymer ?
#
loop_
_entity_poly.entity_id
_entity_poly.type
_entity_poly.pdbx_seq_one_letter_code
_entity_poly.pdbx_strand_id
1 'polypeptide(L)'
;MSTVIRRARPRAALAVALGLAAAALAPSAPALADGPNVGTPWVATLGDSYISGEAGRWAGNTNGAAANADAGGAAAYFDNATRTGEQIVRCHRSTAAEAHIGGGVNSVNLACSGARTATFTDSDGNFKPGLDFYSSGGNVGQALALQTFARSNNVKLVAVSIGGNDFNFASIIQTCLTNWLTSPSWWPDYCNDDSSVTNNFTAANVRTVTGRITTAVLNVRRAMSTAGYADGDYRIVVQDYESPIPGGAGFRYGESGYTRQNTGGCGFWNADANWANGSALPTISSAVHNGANAA
;
A
#
# COMPACT_ATOMS: atom_id res chain seq x y z
N MET A 1 -41.41 75.94 23.34
CA MET A 1 -42.76 75.36 23.36
C MET A 1 -42.56 73.85 23.56
N SER A 2 -42.70 73.42 24.75
CA SER A 2 -43.84 72.65 25.26
C SER A 2 -43.94 71.32 24.56
N THR A 3 -44.00 70.19 25.14
CA THR A 3 -44.40 69.70 26.47
C THR A 3 -44.50 68.19 26.32
N VAL A 4 -43.99 67.47 27.25
CA VAL A 4 -44.59 66.63 28.26
C VAL A 4 -44.84 65.17 27.87
N ILE A 5 -44.09 64.30 28.51
CA ILE A 5 -44.45 63.41 29.64
C ILE A 5 -45.29 62.19 29.19
N ARG A 6 -44.97 60.94 29.48
CA ARG A 6 -45.01 60.14 30.70
C ARG A 6 -44.88 58.65 30.40
N ARG A 7 -44.07 58.07 31.18
CA ARG A 7 -44.43 57.01 32.16
C ARG A 7 -45.00 55.72 31.52
N ALA A 8 -44.51 54.65 31.89
CA ALA A 8 -43.99 53.92 33.00
C ALA A 8 -44.43 52.49 32.85
N ARG A 9 -43.63 51.72 33.15
CA ARG A 9 -43.51 50.84 34.36
C ARG A 9 -43.74 49.37 34.03
N PRO A 10 -43.21 48.59 34.90
CA PRO A 10 -42.40 47.41 34.56
C PRO A 10 -43.09 46.14 35.06
N ARG A 11 -42.32 45.07 35.11
CA ARG A 11 -42.61 43.80 35.79
C ARG A 11 -43.26 42.72 34.92
N ALA A 12 -42.40 41.93 34.34
CA ALA A 12 -42.56 40.48 34.34
C ALA A 12 -41.25 39.86 33.83
N ALA A 13 -40.21 39.97 34.65
CA ALA A 13 -38.97 39.25 34.46
C ALA A 13 -38.72 38.50 35.77
N LEU A 14 -39.26 37.32 35.91
CA LEU A 14 -38.82 36.30 36.90
C LEU A 14 -39.71 35.06 36.79
N ALA A 15 -39.57 34.26 35.76
CA ALA A 15 -40.11 32.88 35.79
C ALA A 15 -39.60 32.01 34.61
N VAL A 16 -38.37 32.18 34.13
CA VAL A 16 -37.78 31.25 33.13
C VAL A 16 -36.33 30.91 33.46
N ALA A 17 -36.02 30.70 34.73
CA ALA A 17 -34.67 30.36 35.13
C ALA A 17 -34.52 29.04 35.88
N LEU A 18 -35.52 28.17 35.87
CA LEU A 18 -35.48 26.89 36.62
C LEU A 18 -35.79 25.64 35.78
N GLY A 19 -35.80 25.74 34.46
CA GLY A 19 -36.09 24.59 33.56
C GLY A 19 -34.92 24.00 32.81
N LEU A 20 -33.71 24.50 32.94
CA LEU A 20 -32.55 24.09 32.11
C LEU A 20 -31.41 23.35 32.81
N ALA A 21 -31.61 22.91 34.03
CA ALA A 21 -30.57 22.22 34.81
C ALA A 21 -30.75 20.69 34.98
N ALA A 22 -31.75 20.08 34.37
CA ALA A 22 -32.03 18.65 34.51
C ALA A 22 -31.72 17.79 33.29
N ALA A 23 -31.13 18.36 32.20
CA ALA A 23 -30.81 17.59 31.00
C ALA A 23 -29.35 17.17 30.84
N ALA A 24 -28.51 17.34 31.86
CA ALA A 24 -27.05 17.17 31.73
C ALA A 24 -26.47 15.95 32.49
N LEU A 25 -27.27 15.00 32.91
CA LEU A 25 -26.80 13.78 33.57
C LEU A 25 -27.47 12.52 33.05
N ALA A 26 -27.61 12.42 31.72
CA ALA A 26 -27.70 11.08 31.12
C ALA A 26 -26.30 10.47 31.26
N PRO A 27 -26.11 9.31 31.94
CA PRO A 27 -24.85 8.62 31.91
C PRO A 27 -24.54 8.36 30.40
N SER A 28 -23.44 8.90 29.90
CA SER A 28 -22.92 8.49 28.61
C SER A 28 -22.75 6.97 28.69
N ALA A 29 -23.50 6.23 27.89
CA ALA A 29 -23.27 4.80 27.76
C ALA A 29 -21.76 4.62 27.53
N PRO A 30 -21.09 3.71 28.24
CA PRO A 30 -19.68 3.46 27.98
C PRO A 30 -19.56 3.17 26.49
N ALA A 31 -18.69 3.93 25.82
CA ALA A 31 -18.34 3.62 24.43
C ALA A 31 -17.85 2.17 24.45
N LEU A 32 -18.55 1.28 23.75
CA LEU A 32 -18.07 -0.08 23.58
C LEU A 32 -16.67 0.04 22.99
N ALA A 33 -15.69 -0.62 23.60
CA ALA A 33 -14.35 -0.67 23.04
C ALA A 33 -14.44 -1.26 21.64
N ASP A 34 -13.77 -0.63 20.66
CA ASP A 34 -13.65 -1.16 19.31
C ASP A 34 -13.04 -2.56 19.35
N GLY A 35 -13.47 -3.42 18.47
CA GLY A 35 -13.00 -4.81 18.43
C GLY A 35 -13.61 -5.58 17.27
N PRO A 36 -13.48 -6.90 17.24
CA PRO A 36 -14.08 -7.70 16.20
C PRO A 36 -15.58 -7.41 16.07
N ASN A 37 -16.00 -6.93 14.88
CA ASN A 37 -17.39 -6.60 14.54
C ASN A 37 -18.04 -5.44 15.34
N VAL A 38 -17.29 -4.70 16.14
CA VAL A 38 -17.80 -3.57 16.93
C VAL A 38 -17.01 -2.30 16.59
N GLY A 39 -17.71 -1.18 16.46
CA GLY A 39 -17.11 0.13 16.17
C GLY A 39 -17.05 0.48 14.69
N THR A 40 -16.33 1.57 14.40
CA THR A 40 -16.16 2.06 13.02
C THR A 40 -15.44 1.05 12.14
N PRO A 41 -15.90 0.80 10.91
CA PRO A 41 -15.25 -0.16 10.02
C PRO A 41 -13.84 0.30 9.60
N TRP A 42 -12.93 -0.66 9.46
CA TRP A 42 -11.56 -0.47 9.03
C TRP A 42 -11.24 -1.23 7.75
N VAL A 43 -10.41 -0.61 6.92
CA VAL A 43 -9.67 -1.26 5.84
C VAL A 43 -8.23 -1.46 6.30
N ALA A 44 -7.71 -2.67 6.15
CA ALA A 44 -6.30 -2.99 6.36
C ALA A 44 -5.66 -3.39 5.03
N THR A 45 -4.49 -2.81 4.71
CA THR A 45 -3.73 -3.19 3.52
C THR A 45 -2.44 -3.88 3.92
N LEU A 46 -2.10 -4.97 3.22
CA LEU A 46 -0.90 -5.76 3.41
C LEU A 46 -0.25 -6.04 2.05
N GLY A 47 1.04 -6.19 2.06
CA GLY A 47 1.76 -6.54 0.84
C GLY A 47 3.03 -5.75 0.64
N ASP A 48 3.31 -5.44 -0.62
CA ASP A 48 4.54 -4.79 -1.05
C ASP A 48 4.34 -3.33 -1.49
N SER A 49 5.24 -2.81 -2.36
CA SER A 49 5.23 -1.42 -2.82
C SER A 49 3.96 -1.02 -3.56
N TYR A 50 3.32 -1.95 -4.29
CA TYR A 50 2.10 -1.67 -5.04
C TYR A 50 0.96 -1.19 -4.15
N ILE A 51 0.84 -1.76 -2.94
CA ILE A 51 -0.23 -1.42 -2.02
C ILE A 51 0.24 -0.50 -0.88
N SER A 52 1.56 -0.40 -0.63
CA SER A 52 2.10 0.57 0.35
C SER A 52 1.88 2.01 -0.09
N GLY A 53 1.64 2.24 -1.39
CA GLY A 53 1.47 3.54 -2.00
C GLY A 53 2.79 4.20 -2.39
N GLU A 54 3.87 3.43 -2.56
CA GLU A 54 5.13 3.94 -3.08
C GLU A 54 4.92 4.59 -4.44
N ALA A 55 5.48 5.79 -4.63
CA ALA A 55 5.32 6.64 -5.81
C ALA A 55 3.85 6.99 -6.16
N GLY A 56 2.90 6.74 -5.27
CA GLY A 56 1.48 7.03 -5.50
C GLY A 56 1.16 8.52 -5.68
N ARG A 57 2.10 9.40 -5.33
CA ARG A 57 2.03 10.86 -5.57
C ARG A 57 3.08 11.34 -6.56
N TRP A 58 3.47 10.49 -7.47
CA TRP A 58 4.43 10.85 -8.52
C TRP A 58 4.00 12.09 -9.29
N ALA A 59 4.90 13.07 -9.42
CA ALA A 59 4.60 14.33 -10.11
C ALA A 59 4.42 14.19 -11.63
N GLY A 60 4.48 12.95 -12.14
CA GLY A 60 4.26 12.62 -13.55
C GLY A 60 5.46 12.96 -14.43
N ASN A 61 5.31 12.75 -15.71
CA ASN A 61 6.27 12.83 -16.81
C ASN A 61 7.13 14.11 -16.83
N THR A 62 7.93 14.34 -15.82
CA THR A 62 8.86 15.47 -15.74
C THR A 62 10.30 14.99 -15.78
N ASN A 63 11.16 15.70 -16.51
CA ASN A 63 12.59 15.44 -16.58
C ASN A 63 13.39 16.24 -15.52
N GLY A 64 12.72 17.03 -14.68
CA GLY A 64 13.38 17.77 -13.61
C GLY A 64 13.78 16.85 -12.45
N ALA A 65 15.06 16.81 -12.08
CA ALA A 65 15.57 15.93 -11.03
C ALA A 65 14.83 16.09 -9.69
N ALA A 66 14.46 17.31 -9.33
CA ALA A 66 13.71 17.59 -8.09
C ALA A 66 12.22 17.18 -8.19
N ALA A 67 11.67 17.09 -9.39
CA ALA A 67 10.28 16.76 -9.65
C ALA A 67 10.08 15.26 -10.01
N ASN A 68 11.18 14.50 -10.18
CA ASN A 68 11.13 13.07 -10.46
C ASN A 68 10.89 12.21 -9.22
N ALA A 69 10.98 12.83 -8.04
CA ALA A 69 10.63 12.16 -6.80
C ALA A 69 9.12 12.17 -6.57
N ASP A 70 8.67 11.45 -5.57
CA ASP A 70 7.32 11.57 -5.06
C ASP A 70 6.99 13.05 -4.81
N ALA A 71 5.86 13.52 -5.35
CA ALA A 71 5.43 14.93 -5.22
C ALA A 71 5.25 15.37 -3.76
N GLY A 72 5.05 14.43 -2.84
CA GLY A 72 5.02 14.66 -1.40
C GLY A 72 6.39 14.66 -0.73
N GLY A 73 7.45 14.30 -1.46
CA GLY A 73 8.78 14.08 -0.89
C GLY A 73 8.78 12.96 0.17
N ALA A 74 9.85 12.86 0.94
CA ALA A 74 9.98 11.83 1.97
C ALA A 74 8.86 11.88 3.03
N ALA A 75 8.31 13.04 3.30
CA ALA A 75 7.23 13.22 4.27
C ALA A 75 5.92 12.51 3.87
N ALA A 76 5.74 12.14 2.60
CA ALA A 76 4.61 11.34 2.14
C ALA A 76 4.57 9.95 2.82
N TYR A 77 5.73 9.45 3.25
CA TYR A 77 5.90 8.13 3.86
C TYR A 77 6.02 8.15 5.39
N PHE A 78 5.93 9.32 6.00
CA PHE A 78 6.04 9.44 7.46
C PHE A 78 4.75 8.94 8.12
N ASP A 79 4.80 7.73 8.64
CA ASP A 79 3.67 7.01 9.23
C ASP A 79 3.78 6.81 10.75
N ASN A 80 4.85 7.31 11.39
CA ASN A 80 4.96 7.31 12.84
C ASN A 80 3.95 8.29 13.48
N ALA A 81 3.71 8.16 14.78
CA ALA A 81 2.71 8.94 15.51
C ALA A 81 2.94 10.47 15.42
N THR A 82 4.19 10.91 15.27
CA THR A 82 4.57 12.33 15.16
C THR A 82 4.66 12.83 13.73
N ARG A 83 4.48 11.96 12.74
CA ARG A 83 4.62 12.28 11.31
C ARG A 83 5.99 12.88 10.95
N THR A 84 7.04 12.40 11.61
CA THR A 84 8.43 12.85 11.40
C THR A 84 9.35 11.79 10.80
N GLY A 85 8.85 10.58 10.56
CA GLY A 85 9.59 9.47 9.99
C GLY A 85 8.73 8.24 9.76
N GLU A 86 9.30 7.25 9.10
CA GLU A 86 8.67 5.95 8.91
C GLU A 86 8.76 5.11 10.18
N GLN A 87 7.70 4.36 10.51
CA GLN A 87 7.72 3.37 11.60
C GLN A 87 8.69 2.23 11.29
N ILE A 88 8.69 1.77 10.05
CA ILE A 88 9.64 0.79 9.54
C ILE A 88 10.32 1.45 8.33
N VAL A 89 11.62 1.66 8.46
CA VAL A 89 12.43 2.34 7.46
C VAL A 89 12.29 1.69 6.08
N ARG A 90 12.06 2.50 5.06
CA ARG A 90 11.86 2.08 3.66
C ARG A 90 10.67 1.13 3.42
N CYS A 91 9.65 1.16 4.28
CA CYS A 91 8.37 0.56 3.94
C CYS A 91 7.51 1.45 3.05
N HIS A 92 7.80 2.74 2.98
CA HIS A 92 7.16 3.73 2.12
C HIS A 92 5.62 3.67 2.18
N ARG A 93 5.07 3.65 3.40
CA ARG A 93 3.63 3.66 3.65
C ARG A 93 3.09 5.05 3.41
N SER A 94 2.63 5.28 2.18
CA SER A 94 2.18 6.60 1.75
C SER A 94 0.87 7.03 2.42
N THR A 95 0.76 8.32 2.75
CA THR A 95 -0.51 8.95 3.13
C THR A 95 -1.52 9.02 1.97
N ALA A 96 -1.09 8.74 0.75
CA ALA A 96 -1.91 8.65 -0.45
C ALA A 96 -2.11 7.20 -0.94
N ALA A 97 -1.78 6.20 -0.10
CA ALA A 97 -2.03 4.81 -0.42
C ALA A 97 -3.54 4.53 -0.56
N GLU A 98 -3.88 3.52 -1.35
CA GLU A 98 -5.27 3.10 -1.57
C GLU A 98 -6.00 2.65 -0.29
N ALA A 99 -5.26 2.31 0.78
CA ALA A 99 -5.85 2.08 2.09
C ALA A 99 -6.74 3.25 2.55
N HIS A 100 -6.39 4.48 2.19
CA HIS A 100 -6.99 5.70 2.70
C HIS A 100 -8.17 6.14 1.84
N ILE A 101 -9.21 5.31 1.75
CA ILE A 101 -10.40 5.54 0.91
C ILE A 101 -11.31 6.68 1.39
N GLY A 102 -11.16 7.15 2.63
CA GLY A 102 -12.03 8.19 3.19
C GLY A 102 -13.46 7.74 3.47
N GLY A 103 -14.44 8.67 3.37
CA GLY A 103 -15.86 8.33 3.46
C GLY A 103 -16.33 7.82 4.83
N GLY A 104 -15.64 8.16 5.92
CA GLY A 104 -15.97 7.68 7.26
C GLY A 104 -15.47 6.25 7.56
N VAL A 105 -14.66 5.68 6.67
CA VAL A 105 -13.98 4.40 6.88
C VAL A 105 -12.56 4.66 7.36
N ASN A 106 -12.21 4.04 8.47
CA ASN A 106 -10.84 4.07 8.97
C ASN A 106 -9.93 3.14 8.16
N SER A 107 -8.64 3.39 8.20
CA SER A 107 -7.68 2.57 7.47
C SER A 107 -6.36 2.41 8.19
N VAL A 108 -5.72 1.27 7.96
CA VAL A 108 -4.34 0.99 8.38
C VAL A 108 -3.56 0.42 7.21
N ASN A 109 -2.39 0.98 6.95
CA ASN A 109 -1.47 0.48 5.95
C ASN A 109 -0.35 -0.31 6.64
N LEU A 110 -0.39 -1.62 6.55
CA LEU A 110 0.62 -2.54 7.12
C LEU A 110 1.62 -3.03 6.08
N ALA A 111 1.42 -2.67 4.80
CA ALA A 111 2.28 -3.07 3.70
C ALA A 111 3.71 -2.51 3.84
N CYS A 112 4.64 -3.04 3.08
CA CYS A 112 6.02 -2.58 3.08
C CYS A 112 6.65 -2.70 1.69
N SER A 113 7.16 -1.61 1.16
CA SER A 113 7.91 -1.63 -0.10
C SER A 113 9.02 -2.68 -0.08
N GLY A 114 9.14 -3.47 -1.13
CA GLY A 114 10.09 -4.56 -1.23
C GLY A 114 9.70 -5.85 -0.48
N ALA A 115 8.58 -5.88 0.23
CA ALA A 115 8.15 -7.07 0.96
C ALA A 115 7.96 -8.28 0.05
N ARG A 116 8.27 -9.45 0.60
CA ARG A 116 8.02 -10.78 0.04
C ARG A 116 6.97 -11.50 0.86
N THR A 117 6.58 -12.67 0.43
CA THR A 117 5.67 -13.53 1.21
C THR A 117 6.22 -13.88 2.59
N ALA A 118 7.55 -13.96 2.74
CA ALA A 118 8.23 -14.19 4.01
C ALA A 118 9.05 -12.96 4.43
N THR A 119 9.11 -12.72 5.73
CA THR A 119 9.95 -11.68 6.35
C THR A 119 11.42 -11.94 6.09
N PHE A 120 12.18 -10.88 5.78
CA PHE A 120 13.63 -10.93 5.59
C PHE A 120 14.26 -9.57 5.90
N THR A 121 15.59 -9.54 5.84
CA THR A 121 16.38 -8.31 5.84
C THR A 121 16.98 -8.14 4.45
N ASP A 122 16.85 -6.96 3.85
CA ASP A 122 17.39 -6.70 2.52
C ASP A 122 18.91 -6.53 2.54
N SER A 123 19.53 -6.37 1.36
CA SER A 123 20.98 -6.21 1.22
C SER A 123 21.54 -4.96 1.90
N ASP A 124 20.70 -3.96 2.12
CA ASP A 124 21.06 -2.70 2.78
C ASP A 124 20.86 -2.76 4.30
N GLY A 125 20.43 -3.92 4.83
CA GLY A 125 20.19 -4.15 6.25
C GLY A 125 18.82 -3.70 6.73
N ASN A 126 17.88 -3.32 5.83
CA ASN A 126 16.55 -2.90 6.23
C ASN A 126 15.64 -4.10 6.50
N PHE A 127 14.90 -4.04 7.57
CA PHE A 127 13.88 -5.02 7.90
C PHE A 127 12.70 -4.92 6.92
N LYS A 128 12.32 -6.05 6.33
CA LYS A 128 11.20 -6.16 5.39
C LYS A 128 10.19 -7.17 5.91
N PRO A 129 9.10 -6.72 6.56
CA PRO A 129 8.06 -7.62 7.05
C PRO A 129 7.32 -8.29 5.89
N GLY A 130 7.29 -9.61 5.89
CA GLY A 130 6.49 -10.42 4.97
C GLY A 130 5.09 -10.69 5.50
N LEU A 131 4.26 -11.40 4.72
CA LEU A 131 2.92 -11.82 5.15
C LEU A 131 3.00 -13.10 6.01
N ASP A 132 3.74 -13.02 7.09
CA ASP A 132 3.97 -14.14 8.02
C ASP A 132 3.80 -13.71 9.48
N PHE A 133 3.99 -14.67 10.39
CA PHE A 133 3.95 -14.47 11.84
C PHE A 133 5.34 -14.27 12.44
N TYR A 134 6.27 -13.71 11.69
CA TYR A 134 7.59 -13.39 12.22
C TYR A 134 7.48 -12.53 13.49
N SER A 135 8.31 -12.83 14.50
CA SER A 135 8.43 -12.06 15.73
C SER A 135 9.82 -12.23 16.31
N SER A 136 10.66 -11.22 16.19
CA SER A 136 12.01 -11.21 16.77
C SER A 136 12.53 -9.77 16.91
N GLY A 137 13.25 -9.50 17.99
CA GLY A 137 13.91 -8.21 18.21
C GLY A 137 12.98 -6.99 18.19
N GLY A 138 11.70 -7.16 18.53
CA GLY A 138 10.68 -6.10 18.45
C GLY A 138 10.06 -5.93 17.06
N ASN A 139 10.57 -6.62 16.05
CA ASN A 139 10.05 -6.61 14.68
C ASN A 139 9.02 -7.72 14.48
N VAL A 140 7.97 -7.45 13.71
CA VAL A 140 6.89 -8.40 13.43
C VAL A 140 6.55 -8.44 11.94
N GLY A 141 6.16 -9.62 11.44
CA GLY A 141 5.60 -9.79 10.12
C GLY A 141 4.21 -9.19 10.00
N GLN A 142 3.77 -8.93 8.77
CA GLN A 142 2.50 -8.24 8.50
C GLN A 142 1.28 -9.04 9.00
N ALA A 143 1.30 -10.38 8.93
CA ALA A 143 0.19 -11.19 9.44
C ALA A 143 0.04 -11.06 10.97
N LEU A 144 1.15 -11.04 11.71
CA LEU A 144 1.11 -10.80 13.16
C LEU A 144 0.68 -9.38 13.50
N ALA A 145 1.14 -8.39 12.71
CA ALA A 145 0.70 -7.00 12.85
C ALA A 145 -0.80 -6.86 12.61
N LEU A 146 -1.34 -7.50 11.55
CA LEU A 146 -2.79 -7.55 11.29
C LEU A 146 -3.56 -8.20 12.44
N GLN A 147 -3.09 -9.35 12.93
CA GLN A 147 -3.74 -10.04 14.05
C GLN A 147 -3.83 -9.13 15.29
N THR A 148 -2.75 -8.44 15.61
CA THR A 148 -2.69 -7.53 16.76
C THR A 148 -3.64 -6.36 16.56
N PHE A 149 -3.65 -5.76 15.37
CA PHE A 149 -4.52 -4.65 15.04
C PHE A 149 -6.01 -5.05 15.07
N ALA A 150 -6.35 -6.18 14.45
CA ALA A 150 -7.73 -6.64 14.31
C ALA A 150 -8.40 -7.00 15.64
N ARG A 151 -7.65 -7.36 16.67
CA ARG A 151 -8.21 -7.62 18.02
C ARG A 151 -8.91 -6.43 18.63
N SER A 152 -8.51 -5.22 18.25
CA SER A 152 -9.00 -3.96 18.85
C SER A 152 -9.68 -3.05 17.84
N ASN A 153 -9.93 -3.52 16.61
CA ASN A 153 -10.51 -2.72 15.55
C ASN A 153 -11.47 -3.54 14.70
N ASN A 154 -12.54 -2.92 14.22
CA ASN A 154 -13.57 -3.56 13.38
C ASN A 154 -13.11 -3.67 11.93
N VAL A 155 -12.20 -4.58 11.61
CA VAL A 155 -11.68 -4.79 10.25
C VAL A 155 -12.74 -5.46 9.36
N LYS A 156 -13.15 -4.80 8.29
CA LYS A 156 -14.16 -5.30 7.33
C LYS A 156 -13.58 -5.64 5.96
N LEU A 157 -12.44 -5.09 5.64
CA LEU A 157 -11.75 -5.36 4.39
C LEU A 157 -10.26 -5.50 4.64
N VAL A 158 -9.68 -6.56 4.10
CA VAL A 158 -8.24 -6.77 4.03
C VAL A 158 -7.86 -6.83 2.55
N ALA A 159 -7.12 -5.82 2.08
CA ALA A 159 -6.60 -5.82 0.71
C ALA A 159 -5.13 -6.26 0.71
N VAL A 160 -4.76 -7.11 -0.23
CA VAL A 160 -3.44 -7.75 -0.30
C VAL A 160 -2.86 -7.61 -1.70
N SER A 161 -1.62 -7.16 -1.80
CA SER A 161 -0.81 -7.20 -3.03
C SER A 161 0.57 -7.76 -2.68
N ILE A 162 0.86 -8.99 -3.09
CA ILE A 162 2.09 -9.69 -2.70
C ILE A 162 2.52 -10.73 -3.73
N GLY A 163 3.81 -10.96 -3.85
CA GLY A 163 4.40 -12.01 -4.66
C GLY A 163 5.34 -11.50 -5.76
N GLY A 164 5.19 -10.25 -6.21
CA GLY A 164 6.07 -9.67 -7.23
C GLY A 164 7.55 -9.73 -6.81
N ASN A 165 7.86 -9.40 -5.58
CA ASN A 165 9.23 -9.45 -5.07
C ASN A 165 9.75 -10.88 -4.83
N ASP A 166 8.88 -11.89 -4.73
CA ASP A 166 9.29 -13.30 -4.72
C ASP A 166 9.78 -13.77 -6.09
N PHE A 167 9.41 -13.06 -7.18
CA PHE A 167 9.98 -13.19 -8.52
C PHE A 167 11.23 -12.33 -8.73
N ASN A 168 11.80 -11.73 -7.68
CA ASN A 168 12.94 -10.80 -7.76
C ASN A 168 12.68 -9.55 -8.63
N PHE A 169 11.47 -9.01 -8.60
CA PHE A 169 11.03 -7.90 -9.45
C PHE A 169 12.02 -6.72 -9.47
N ALA A 170 12.53 -6.29 -8.31
CA ALA A 170 13.49 -5.19 -8.22
C ALA A 170 14.80 -5.49 -8.99
N SER A 171 15.32 -6.72 -8.87
CA SER A 171 16.55 -7.13 -9.59
C SER A 171 16.31 -7.20 -11.10
N ILE A 172 15.13 -7.63 -11.53
CA ILE A 172 14.75 -7.65 -12.95
C ILE A 172 14.75 -6.23 -13.51
N ILE A 173 14.09 -5.30 -12.84
CA ILE A 173 14.07 -3.88 -13.23
C ILE A 173 15.49 -3.32 -13.30
N GLN A 174 16.33 -3.60 -12.30
CA GLN A 174 17.70 -3.14 -12.28
C GLN A 174 18.53 -3.70 -13.45
N THR A 175 18.40 -4.99 -13.76
CA THR A 175 19.07 -5.61 -14.90
C THR A 175 18.64 -4.95 -16.22
N CYS A 176 17.33 -4.84 -16.46
CA CYS A 176 16.82 -4.22 -17.68
C CYS A 176 17.25 -2.76 -17.83
N LEU A 177 17.24 -2.00 -16.72
CA LEU A 177 17.71 -0.62 -16.72
C LEU A 177 19.21 -0.52 -17.02
N THR A 178 20.01 -1.41 -16.43
CA THR A 178 21.47 -1.45 -16.65
C THR A 178 21.78 -1.77 -18.11
N ASN A 179 21.18 -2.82 -18.66
CA ASN A 179 21.37 -3.23 -20.06
C ASN A 179 20.98 -2.08 -21.02
N TRP A 180 19.84 -1.43 -20.75
CA TRP A 180 19.41 -0.28 -21.53
C TRP A 180 20.37 0.92 -21.45
N LEU A 181 20.93 1.23 -20.28
CA LEU A 181 21.86 2.34 -20.08
C LEU A 181 23.23 2.09 -20.70
N THR A 182 23.68 0.84 -20.74
CA THR A 182 25.05 0.49 -21.13
C THR A 182 25.19 0.01 -22.56
N SER A 183 24.07 -0.25 -23.25
CA SER A 183 24.08 -0.71 -24.65
C SER A 183 23.54 0.32 -25.64
N PRO A 184 24.13 0.45 -26.84
CA PRO A 184 23.65 1.36 -27.86
C PRO A 184 22.49 0.75 -28.66
N SER A 185 21.65 1.59 -29.27
CA SER A 185 20.49 1.14 -30.04
C SER A 185 20.80 0.28 -31.27
N TRP A 186 22.03 0.32 -31.77
CA TRP A 186 22.48 -0.55 -32.89
C TRP A 186 23.04 -1.90 -32.42
N TRP A 187 23.22 -2.07 -31.10
CA TRP A 187 23.62 -3.31 -30.45
C TRP A 187 22.96 -3.37 -29.05
N PRO A 188 21.64 -3.50 -29.01
CA PRO A 188 20.93 -3.49 -27.74
C PRO A 188 21.21 -4.78 -26.97
N ASP A 189 21.46 -4.63 -25.69
CA ASP A 189 21.53 -5.70 -24.71
C ASP A 189 20.15 -5.84 -24.06
N TYR A 190 19.47 -6.93 -24.31
CA TYR A 190 18.11 -7.16 -23.79
C TYR A 190 18.17 -7.93 -22.49
N CYS A 191 17.40 -7.51 -21.50
CA CYS A 191 17.33 -8.23 -20.23
C CYS A 191 16.40 -9.46 -20.28
N ASN A 192 15.50 -9.51 -21.23
CA ASN A 192 14.51 -10.56 -21.35
C ASN A 192 15.10 -11.93 -21.74
N ASP A 193 16.33 -12.00 -22.20
CA ASP A 193 17.08 -13.23 -22.49
C ASP A 193 18.20 -13.53 -21.46
N ASP A 194 18.43 -12.63 -20.50
CA ASP A 194 19.35 -12.86 -19.42
C ASP A 194 18.90 -14.00 -18.50
N SER A 195 19.82 -14.90 -18.15
CA SER A 195 19.53 -16.00 -17.22
C SER A 195 19.17 -15.50 -15.80
N SER A 196 19.73 -14.37 -15.37
CA SER A 196 19.39 -13.72 -14.09
C SER A 196 17.93 -13.26 -14.05
N VAL A 197 17.34 -12.98 -15.20
CA VAL A 197 15.93 -12.59 -15.36
C VAL A 197 15.06 -13.81 -15.63
N THR A 198 15.38 -14.61 -16.65
CA THR A 198 14.53 -15.73 -17.11
C THR A 198 14.41 -16.87 -16.11
N ASN A 199 15.41 -17.11 -15.26
CA ASN A 199 15.37 -18.12 -14.21
C ASN A 199 14.26 -17.85 -13.17
N ASN A 200 13.83 -16.59 -13.01
CA ASN A 200 12.72 -16.25 -12.12
C ASN A 200 11.37 -16.76 -12.63
N PHE A 201 11.25 -17.04 -13.93
CA PHE A 201 10.02 -17.44 -14.61
C PHE A 201 10.00 -18.92 -15.02
N THR A 202 10.96 -19.72 -14.56
CA THR A 202 10.90 -21.17 -14.78
C THR A 202 9.66 -21.77 -14.13
N ALA A 203 9.11 -22.82 -14.73
CA ALA A 203 7.92 -23.51 -14.19
C ALA A 203 8.11 -23.98 -12.74
N ALA A 204 9.33 -24.34 -12.35
CA ALA A 204 9.65 -24.74 -10.98
C ALA A 204 9.55 -23.54 -10.01
N ASN A 205 10.13 -22.39 -10.39
CA ASN A 205 10.06 -21.19 -9.55
C ASN A 205 8.64 -20.64 -9.46
N VAL A 206 7.91 -20.60 -10.57
CA VAL A 206 6.50 -20.16 -10.60
C VAL A 206 5.66 -21.00 -9.61
N ARG A 207 5.79 -22.34 -9.63
CA ARG A 207 5.09 -23.21 -8.67
C ARG A 207 5.49 -22.91 -7.22
N THR A 208 6.78 -22.68 -6.97
CA THR A 208 7.29 -22.36 -5.63
C THR A 208 6.69 -21.04 -5.12
N VAL A 209 6.72 -20.01 -5.93
CA VAL A 209 6.17 -18.69 -5.56
C VAL A 209 4.65 -18.77 -5.39
N THR A 210 3.92 -19.46 -6.27
CA THR A 210 2.48 -19.71 -6.09
C THR A 210 2.18 -20.32 -4.73
N GLY A 211 2.92 -21.36 -4.32
CA GLY A 211 2.75 -21.99 -3.00
C GLY A 211 3.06 -21.04 -1.83
N ARG A 212 4.04 -20.16 -1.98
CA ARG A 212 4.34 -19.13 -0.98
C ARG A 212 3.20 -18.11 -0.87
N ILE A 213 2.62 -17.69 -1.99
CA ILE A 213 1.46 -16.78 -2.01
C ILE A 213 0.27 -17.43 -1.33
N THR A 214 -0.01 -18.73 -1.62
CA THR A 214 -1.06 -19.49 -0.91
C THR A 214 -0.84 -19.42 0.60
N THR A 215 0.37 -19.70 1.06
CA THR A 215 0.71 -19.65 2.49
C THR A 215 0.51 -18.25 3.07
N ALA A 216 0.90 -17.20 2.34
CA ALA A 216 0.75 -15.82 2.77
C ALA A 216 -0.74 -15.43 2.94
N VAL A 217 -1.61 -15.80 2.01
CA VAL A 217 -3.06 -15.55 2.12
C VAL A 217 -3.69 -16.36 3.25
N LEU A 218 -3.27 -17.63 3.45
CA LEU A 218 -3.69 -18.42 4.61
C LEU A 218 -3.24 -17.79 5.94
N ASN A 219 -2.06 -17.17 5.98
CA ASN A 219 -1.61 -16.44 7.17
C ASN A 219 -2.51 -15.22 7.46
N VAL A 220 -2.98 -14.51 6.44
CA VAL A 220 -3.96 -13.41 6.62
C VAL A 220 -5.25 -13.96 7.21
N ARG A 221 -5.80 -15.05 6.68
CA ARG A 221 -7.00 -15.70 7.24
C ARG A 221 -6.78 -16.12 8.70
N ARG A 222 -5.64 -16.76 8.97
CA ARG A 222 -5.27 -17.17 10.33
C ARG A 222 -5.16 -15.98 11.28
N ALA A 223 -4.61 -14.85 10.83
CA ALA A 223 -4.51 -13.63 11.62
C ALA A 223 -5.90 -13.13 12.02
N MET A 224 -6.84 -13.08 11.08
CA MET A 224 -8.22 -12.65 11.32
C MET A 224 -8.96 -13.61 12.25
N SER A 225 -8.89 -14.91 12.00
CA SER A 225 -9.57 -15.91 12.87
C SER A 225 -9.00 -15.90 14.29
N THR A 226 -7.68 -15.76 14.45
CA THR A 226 -7.03 -15.66 15.76
C THR A 226 -7.37 -14.34 16.47
N ALA A 227 -7.68 -13.29 15.71
CA ALA A 227 -8.18 -12.02 16.25
C ALA A 227 -9.65 -12.08 16.69
N GLY A 228 -10.39 -13.15 16.37
CA GLY A 228 -11.78 -13.35 16.77
C GLY A 228 -12.82 -13.13 15.65
N TYR A 229 -12.40 -13.09 14.39
CA TYR A 229 -13.30 -12.96 13.24
C TYR A 229 -13.70 -14.32 12.67
N ALA A 230 -14.98 -14.50 12.33
CA ALA A 230 -15.44 -15.56 11.46
C ALA A 230 -15.24 -15.17 9.98
N ASP A 231 -15.21 -16.16 9.09
CA ASP A 231 -14.98 -15.94 7.64
C ASP A 231 -16.02 -14.99 6.99
N GLY A 232 -17.23 -14.92 7.55
CA GLY A 232 -18.29 -14.02 7.07
C GLY A 232 -18.17 -12.56 7.53
N ASP A 233 -17.32 -12.28 8.50
CA ASP A 233 -17.25 -10.96 9.17
C ASP A 233 -16.46 -9.93 8.38
N TYR A 234 -15.62 -10.36 7.45
CA TYR A 234 -14.73 -9.52 6.65
C TYR A 234 -14.60 -10.05 5.22
N ARG A 235 -13.90 -9.29 4.37
CA ARG A 235 -13.53 -9.73 3.02
C ARG A 235 -12.03 -9.60 2.84
N ILE A 236 -11.44 -10.55 2.12
CA ILE A 236 -10.08 -10.43 1.57
C ILE A 236 -10.20 -10.15 0.08
N VAL A 237 -9.49 -9.13 -0.37
CA VAL A 237 -9.30 -8.84 -1.79
C VAL A 237 -7.81 -8.98 -2.07
N VAL A 238 -7.47 -9.86 -2.99
CA VAL A 238 -6.09 -9.98 -3.50
C VAL A 238 -6.07 -9.33 -4.86
N GLN A 239 -5.21 -8.32 -5.02
CA GLN A 239 -5.06 -7.57 -6.26
C GLN A 239 -3.88 -8.07 -7.07
N ASP A 240 -4.03 -8.01 -8.39
CA ASP A 240 -2.97 -8.25 -9.35
C ASP A 240 -2.04 -7.05 -9.49
N TYR A 241 -0.98 -7.23 -10.27
CA TYR A 241 -0.03 -6.19 -10.61
C TYR A 241 -0.38 -5.54 -11.94
N GLU A 242 -0.74 -4.28 -11.89
CA GLU A 242 -0.82 -3.43 -13.09
C GLU A 242 0.58 -3.18 -13.64
N SER A 243 0.71 -3.05 -14.96
CA SER A 243 2.01 -2.73 -15.53
C SER A 243 2.42 -1.29 -15.22
N PRO A 244 3.59 -1.07 -14.60
CA PRO A 244 4.09 0.27 -14.34
C PRO A 244 4.67 0.96 -15.58
N ILE A 245 4.84 0.22 -16.68
CA ILE A 245 5.42 0.73 -17.93
C ILE A 245 4.52 0.38 -19.12
N PRO A 246 4.46 1.23 -20.16
CA PRO A 246 3.72 0.90 -21.37
C PRO A 246 4.43 -0.22 -22.15
N GLY A 247 3.73 -0.87 -23.06
CA GLY A 247 4.39 -1.69 -24.09
C GLY A 247 5.31 -0.84 -24.98
N GLY A 248 6.23 -1.48 -25.67
CA GLY A 248 7.30 -0.79 -26.41
C GLY A 248 6.84 0.31 -27.36
N ALA A 249 5.70 0.13 -28.04
CA ALA A 249 5.13 1.15 -28.91
C ALA A 249 4.51 2.35 -28.16
N GLY A 250 4.27 2.23 -26.87
CA GLY A 250 3.65 3.26 -26.04
C GLY A 250 4.63 4.23 -25.41
N PHE A 251 5.94 4.05 -25.57
CA PHE A 251 6.92 4.97 -25.03
C PHE A 251 6.91 6.31 -25.77
N ARG A 252 7.05 7.38 -24.99
CA ARG A 252 7.07 8.76 -25.53
C ARG A 252 8.20 9.03 -26.49
N TYR A 253 9.38 8.42 -26.27
CA TYR A 253 10.59 8.63 -27.07
C TYR A 253 11.01 7.33 -27.76
N GLY A 254 11.52 7.46 -29.00
CA GLY A 254 12.03 6.33 -29.78
C GLY A 254 13.30 5.73 -29.19
N GLU A 255 13.64 4.51 -29.62
CA GLU A 255 14.87 3.80 -29.19
C GLU A 255 16.12 4.29 -29.94
N SER A 256 15.97 4.89 -31.13
CA SER A 256 17.12 5.24 -32.00
C SER A 256 18.06 6.20 -31.27
N GLY A 257 19.34 5.93 -31.33
CA GLY A 257 20.44 6.81 -30.92
C GLY A 257 20.35 7.30 -29.52
N TYR A 258 20.34 6.79 -28.44
CA TYR A 258 20.30 7.33 -27.05
C TYR A 258 19.22 8.40 -26.79
N THR A 259 18.18 8.48 -27.63
CA THR A 259 17.14 9.50 -27.46
C THR A 259 16.46 9.42 -26.11
N ARG A 260 16.10 8.22 -25.65
CA ARG A 260 15.47 8.03 -24.34
C ARG A 260 16.42 8.36 -23.20
N GLN A 261 17.68 7.91 -23.28
CA GLN A 261 18.72 8.17 -22.28
C GLN A 261 18.97 9.66 -22.13
N ASN A 262 19.08 10.37 -23.25
CA ASN A 262 19.37 11.80 -23.28
C ASN A 262 18.19 12.69 -22.86
N THR A 263 16.95 12.20 -23.02
CA THR A 263 15.74 12.98 -22.72
C THR A 263 15.09 12.59 -21.38
N GLY A 264 15.66 11.63 -20.64
CA GLY A 264 15.07 11.13 -19.41
C GLY A 264 13.85 10.24 -19.63
N GLY A 265 13.80 9.55 -20.75
CA GLY A 265 12.74 8.56 -21.06
C GLY A 265 12.84 7.30 -20.21
N CYS A 266 11.85 6.41 -20.35
CA CYS A 266 11.81 5.15 -19.63
C CYS A 266 13.03 4.27 -19.94
N GLY A 267 13.59 3.65 -18.92
CA GLY A 267 14.82 2.88 -18.94
C GLY A 267 14.64 1.43 -19.41
N PHE A 268 13.94 1.21 -20.53
CA PHE A 268 13.73 -0.11 -21.10
C PHE A 268 13.85 -0.08 -22.62
N TRP A 269 14.38 -1.17 -23.22
CA TRP A 269 14.22 -1.44 -24.62
C TRP A 269 12.75 -1.82 -24.92
N ASN A 270 12.29 -1.56 -26.16
CA ASN A 270 10.93 -1.92 -26.56
C ASN A 270 10.67 -3.42 -26.44
N ALA A 271 11.67 -4.25 -26.77
CA ALA A 271 11.57 -5.71 -26.67
C ALA A 271 11.35 -6.13 -25.19
N ASP A 272 12.13 -5.56 -24.25
CA ASP A 272 12.01 -5.84 -22.83
C ASP A 272 10.65 -5.39 -22.27
N ALA A 273 10.18 -4.22 -22.67
CA ALA A 273 8.88 -3.72 -22.26
C ALA A 273 7.73 -4.57 -22.79
N ASN A 274 7.84 -5.05 -24.04
CA ASN A 274 6.86 -5.97 -24.62
C ASN A 274 6.87 -7.32 -23.92
N TRP A 275 8.05 -7.86 -23.61
CA TRP A 275 8.20 -9.08 -22.81
C TRP A 275 7.64 -8.91 -21.39
N ALA A 276 7.95 -7.80 -20.73
CA ALA A 276 7.44 -7.52 -19.39
C ALA A 276 5.91 -7.52 -19.37
N ASN A 277 5.27 -6.85 -20.34
CA ASN A 277 3.81 -6.76 -20.42
C ASN A 277 3.14 -8.04 -20.97
N GLY A 278 3.78 -8.75 -21.89
CA GLY A 278 3.20 -9.91 -22.58
C GLY A 278 3.52 -11.25 -21.93
N SER A 279 4.51 -11.31 -21.04
CA SER A 279 5.00 -12.57 -20.46
C SER A 279 5.24 -12.50 -18.96
N ALA A 280 6.11 -11.61 -18.50
CA ALA A 280 6.51 -11.57 -17.10
C ALA A 280 5.35 -11.22 -16.17
N LEU A 281 4.69 -10.10 -16.39
CA LEU A 281 3.55 -9.67 -15.56
C LEU A 281 2.37 -10.65 -15.61
N PRO A 282 1.93 -11.16 -16.78
CA PRO A 282 0.90 -12.20 -16.81
C PRO A 282 1.26 -13.46 -16.05
N THR A 283 2.55 -13.84 -16.01
CA THR A 283 3.01 -14.98 -15.22
C THR A 283 2.91 -14.69 -13.72
N ILE A 284 3.31 -13.49 -13.29
CA ILE A 284 3.19 -13.06 -11.88
C ILE A 284 1.71 -13.01 -11.48
N SER A 285 0.85 -12.36 -12.28
CA SER A 285 -0.59 -12.26 -12.03
C SER A 285 -1.24 -13.65 -11.95
N SER A 286 -0.87 -14.57 -12.84
CA SER A 286 -1.35 -15.95 -12.78
C SER A 286 -0.93 -16.67 -11.49
N ALA A 287 0.31 -16.45 -11.01
CA ALA A 287 0.78 -17.04 -9.76
C ALA A 287 0.03 -16.45 -8.55
N VAL A 288 -0.24 -15.14 -8.56
CA VAL A 288 -1.04 -14.46 -7.51
C VAL A 288 -2.46 -15.01 -7.50
N HIS A 289 -3.12 -15.04 -8.65
CA HIS A 289 -4.48 -15.55 -8.80
C HIS A 289 -4.60 -17.02 -8.35
N ASN A 290 -3.71 -17.88 -8.84
CA ASN A 290 -3.71 -19.28 -8.46
C ASN A 290 -3.39 -19.50 -6.99
N GLY A 291 -2.44 -18.74 -6.44
CA GLY A 291 -2.09 -18.80 -5.02
C GLY A 291 -3.22 -18.33 -4.12
N ALA A 292 -3.90 -17.26 -4.47
CA ALA A 292 -5.04 -16.74 -3.73
C ALA A 292 -6.25 -17.69 -3.76
N ASN A 293 -6.54 -18.30 -4.93
CA ASN A 293 -7.64 -19.25 -5.08
C ASN A 293 -7.41 -20.58 -4.35
N ALA A 294 -6.16 -20.96 -4.10
CA ALA A 294 -5.80 -22.17 -3.37
C ALA A 294 -5.82 -21.98 -1.84
N ALA A 295 -5.96 -20.73 -1.37
CA ALA A 295 -6.00 -20.38 0.05
C ALA A 295 -7.43 -20.27 0.58
#